data_69a3509fae0752e5d4d6692d0c20a2fc
#
_entry.id   69a3509fae0752e5d4d6692d0c20a2fc
#
_cell.length_a   1.000
_cell.length_b   1.000
_cell.length_c   1.000
_cell.angle_alpha   90.00
_cell.angle_beta   90.00
_cell.angle_gamma   90.00
#
_symmetry.space_group_name_H-M   'P 1'
#
loop_
_entity.id
_entity.type
_entity.pdbx_description
1 polymer ?
#
loop_
_entity_poly.entity_id
_entity_poly.type
_entity_poly.pdbx_seq_one_letter_code
_entity_poly.pdbx_strand_id
1 'polypeptide(L)'
;AEPLFNPSLVGEASGGIANLVGDCLKARDRDGAIESDVFGVDGTAAWFDNIVLAGGSTMFAGLPERLEAELQLRTPGAKRPKIAARPERKHAAWVGASMLGSLSVMSQMWVSKEEYDETGPLIVNRKCF
;
A
#
# COMPACT_ATOMS: atom_id res chain seq x y z
N ALA A 1 -0.85 -9.59 18.20
CA ALA A 1 -1.25 -8.67 17.12
C ALA A 1 -2.54 -7.89 17.42
N GLU A 2 -3.26 -8.23 18.51
CA GLU A 2 -4.55 -7.60 18.84
C GLU A 2 -4.47 -6.06 18.92
N PRO A 3 -3.44 -5.41 19.50
CA PRO A 3 -3.34 -3.94 19.52
C PRO A 3 -3.30 -3.29 18.15
N LEU A 4 -2.92 -3.99 17.08
CA LEU A 4 -2.99 -3.47 15.71
C LEU A 4 -4.43 -3.28 15.23
N PHE A 5 -5.34 -4.12 15.69
CA PHE A 5 -6.77 -4.07 15.36
C PHE A 5 -7.57 -3.28 16.38
N ASN A 6 -7.13 -3.29 17.63
CA ASN A 6 -7.76 -2.57 18.74
C ASN A 6 -6.70 -1.79 19.54
N PRO A 7 -6.27 -0.62 19.05
CA PRO A 7 -5.23 0.20 19.68
C PRO A 7 -5.61 0.73 21.07
N SER A 8 -6.89 0.75 21.41
CA SER A 8 -7.34 1.15 22.75
C SER A 8 -6.75 0.28 23.88
N LEU A 9 -6.33 -0.95 23.56
CA LEU A 9 -5.64 -1.83 24.49
C LEU A 9 -4.29 -1.29 24.98
N VAL A 10 -3.69 -0.37 24.23
CA VAL A 10 -2.42 0.30 24.56
C VAL A 10 -2.61 1.81 24.79
N GLY A 11 -3.85 2.27 24.99
CA GLY A 11 -4.17 3.65 25.28
C GLY A 11 -4.25 4.57 24.07
N GLU A 12 -4.20 4.03 22.85
CA GLU A 12 -4.31 4.80 21.61
C GLU A 12 -5.76 4.93 21.14
N ALA A 13 -6.16 6.14 20.75
CA ALA A 13 -7.53 6.43 20.32
C ALA A 13 -7.81 6.11 18.83
N SER A 14 -6.85 5.57 18.09
CA SER A 14 -7.02 5.25 16.68
C SER A 14 -7.95 4.06 16.44
N GLY A 15 -8.52 3.98 15.25
CA GLY A 15 -9.49 2.93 14.89
C GLY A 15 -8.87 1.57 14.53
N GLY A 16 -7.55 1.41 14.62
CA GLY A 16 -6.86 0.19 14.21
C GLY A 16 -6.69 0.04 12.69
N ILE A 17 -5.85 -0.92 12.29
CA ILE A 17 -5.40 -1.07 10.89
C ILE A 17 -6.56 -1.32 9.91
N ALA A 18 -7.57 -2.08 10.30
CA ALA A 18 -8.69 -2.37 9.43
C ALA A 18 -9.57 -1.13 9.17
N ASN A 19 -9.73 -0.24 10.17
CA ASN A 19 -10.42 1.03 9.99
C ASN A 19 -9.60 1.96 9.10
N LEU A 20 -8.29 2.08 9.33
CA LEU A 20 -7.41 2.92 8.51
C LEU A 20 -7.42 2.51 7.04
N VAL A 21 -7.35 1.21 6.74
CA VAL A 21 -7.47 0.70 5.37
C VAL A 21 -8.84 1.04 4.78
N GLY A 22 -9.92 0.81 5.53
CA GLY A 22 -11.28 1.15 5.09
C GLY A 22 -11.46 2.64 4.81
N ASP A 23 -10.89 3.49 5.64
CA ASP A 23 -10.97 4.96 5.48
C ASP A 23 -10.14 5.46 4.29
N CYS A 24 -8.97 4.87 4.05
CA CYS A 24 -8.19 5.15 2.85
C CYS A 24 -8.94 4.81 1.56
N LEU A 25 -9.65 3.68 1.55
CA LEU A 25 -10.45 3.26 0.40
C LEU A 25 -11.64 4.21 0.16
N LYS A 26 -12.33 4.62 1.24
CA LYS A 26 -13.45 5.58 1.16
C LYS A 26 -13.01 7.00 0.80
N ALA A 27 -11.84 7.44 1.27
CA ALA A 27 -11.34 8.77 0.95
C ALA A 27 -11.10 8.95 -0.55
N ARG A 28 -10.54 7.94 -1.19
CA ARG A 28 -10.32 7.97 -2.66
C ARG A 28 -11.62 7.99 -3.47
N ASP A 29 -12.67 7.38 -2.97
CA ASP A 29 -13.99 7.41 -3.61
C ASP A 29 -14.62 8.82 -3.59
N ARG A 30 -14.37 9.58 -2.51
CA ARG A 30 -14.88 10.96 -2.36
C ARG A 30 -14.21 11.97 -3.27
N ASP A 31 -12.93 11.81 -3.55
CA ASP A 31 -12.16 12.79 -4.30
C ASP A 31 -12.34 12.67 -5.82
N GLY A 32 -13.18 11.74 -6.29
CA GLY A 32 -13.40 11.51 -7.72
C GLY A 32 -12.11 11.17 -8.48
N ALA A 33 -11.04 10.83 -7.75
CA ALA A 33 -9.71 10.57 -8.29
C ALA A 33 -9.62 9.24 -9.04
N ILE A 34 -10.70 8.49 -9.09
CA ILE A 34 -10.84 7.33 -9.96
C ILE A 34 -11.78 7.75 -11.08
N GLU A 35 -11.23 8.25 -12.16
CA GLU A 35 -11.96 8.23 -13.43
C GLU A 35 -12.31 6.76 -13.70
N SER A 36 -13.59 6.44 -13.55
CA SER A 36 -14.17 5.11 -13.79
C SER A 36 -13.87 4.59 -15.20
N ASP A 37 -13.40 5.46 -16.08
CA ASP A 37 -13.20 5.18 -17.49
C ASP A 37 -11.85 4.52 -17.85
N VAL A 38 -10.85 4.57 -16.96
CA VAL A 38 -9.52 4.03 -17.30
C VAL A 38 -9.44 2.51 -17.17
N PHE A 39 -10.30 1.87 -16.35
CA PHE A 39 -10.27 0.42 -16.15
C PHE A 39 -11.64 -0.29 -16.21
N GLY A 40 -12.73 0.42 -16.48
CA GLY A 40 -14.06 -0.19 -16.67
C GLY A 40 -14.60 -1.00 -15.47
N VAL A 41 -14.04 -0.80 -14.30
CA VAL A 41 -14.42 -1.51 -13.05
C VAL A 41 -14.64 -0.46 -11.98
N ASP A 42 -15.68 -0.61 -11.17
CA ASP A 42 -15.87 0.17 -9.95
C ASP A 42 -14.54 0.32 -9.23
N GLY A 43 -13.97 1.53 -9.21
CA GLY A 43 -12.58 1.76 -8.76
C GLY A 43 -12.31 1.22 -7.36
N THR A 44 -13.29 1.25 -6.46
CA THR A 44 -13.22 0.66 -5.12
C THR A 44 -13.04 -0.86 -5.15
N ALA A 45 -13.69 -1.57 -6.05
CA ALA A 45 -13.60 -3.02 -6.16
C ALA A 45 -12.18 -3.48 -6.54
N ALA A 46 -11.48 -2.72 -7.39
CA ALA A 46 -10.11 -3.04 -7.80
C ALA A 46 -9.11 -2.95 -6.64
N TRP A 47 -9.29 -2.00 -5.72
CA TRP A 47 -8.44 -1.86 -4.54
C TRP A 47 -8.65 -2.99 -3.53
N PHE A 48 -9.91 -3.42 -3.33
CA PHE A 48 -10.23 -4.57 -2.49
C PHE A 48 -9.65 -5.88 -3.03
N ASP A 49 -9.48 -6.01 -4.34
CA ASP A 49 -8.88 -7.18 -4.97
C ASP A 49 -7.33 -7.17 -4.90
N ASN A 50 -6.69 -6.07 -4.46
CA ASN A 50 -5.24 -5.88 -4.54
C ASN A 50 -4.62 -5.34 -3.25
N ILE A 51 -4.98 -5.90 -2.11
CA ILE A 51 -4.34 -5.56 -0.82
C ILE A 51 -3.09 -6.42 -0.66
N VAL A 52 -1.93 -5.79 -0.60
CA VAL A 52 -0.63 -6.47 -0.47
C VAL A 52 -0.04 -6.19 0.91
N LEU A 53 0.34 -7.25 1.63
CA LEU A 53 1.05 -7.14 2.90
C LEU A 53 2.55 -7.23 2.67
N ALA A 54 3.30 -6.28 3.26
CA ALA A 54 4.76 -6.25 3.24
C ALA A 54 5.31 -5.80 4.60
N GLY A 55 6.54 -6.21 4.89
CA GLY A 55 7.25 -5.84 6.12
C GLY A 55 7.12 -6.84 7.27
N GLY A 56 8.03 -6.73 8.22
CA GLY A 56 8.18 -7.69 9.32
C GLY A 56 6.96 -7.79 10.22
N SER A 57 6.28 -6.68 10.51
CA SER A 57 5.08 -6.66 11.35
C SER A 57 3.88 -7.37 10.73
N THR A 58 3.89 -7.63 9.42
CA THR A 58 2.83 -8.40 8.77
C THR A 58 3.00 -9.91 8.92
N MET A 59 4.13 -10.36 9.50
CA MET A 59 4.46 -11.79 9.65
C MET A 59 3.70 -12.48 10.79
N PHE A 60 2.95 -11.76 11.59
CA PHE A 60 2.13 -12.37 12.63
C PHE A 60 1.19 -13.43 12.05
N ALA A 61 1.16 -14.60 12.69
CA ALA A 61 0.25 -15.68 12.30
C ALA A 61 -1.21 -15.23 12.39
N GLY A 62 -2.01 -15.56 11.39
CA GLY A 62 -3.43 -15.20 11.33
C GLY A 62 -3.73 -13.72 11.01
N LEU A 63 -2.71 -12.88 10.79
CA LEU A 63 -2.94 -11.46 10.49
C LEU A 63 -3.66 -11.24 9.16
N PRO A 64 -3.30 -11.92 8.05
CA PRO A 64 -4.02 -11.78 6.78
C PRO A 64 -5.50 -12.16 6.89
N GLU A 65 -5.77 -13.29 7.52
CA GLU A 65 -7.13 -13.83 7.69
C GLU A 65 -7.98 -12.93 8.59
N ARG A 66 -7.37 -12.41 9.66
CA ARG A 66 -8.04 -11.46 10.57
C ARG A 66 -8.34 -10.14 9.85
N LEU A 67 -7.39 -9.60 9.08
CA LEU A 67 -7.59 -8.35 8.34
C LEU A 67 -8.68 -8.51 7.28
N GLU A 68 -8.70 -9.65 6.57
CA GLU A 68 -9.74 -9.97 5.59
C GLU A 68 -11.14 -9.99 6.24
N ALA A 69 -11.27 -10.69 7.36
CA ALA A 69 -12.54 -10.78 8.09
C ALA A 69 -13.02 -9.42 8.59
N GLU A 70 -12.13 -8.61 9.15
CA GLU A 70 -12.45 -7.27 9.65
C GLU A 70 -12.86 -6.30 8.52
N LEU A 71 -12.20 -6.35 7.38
CA LEU A 71 -12.56 -5.54 6.22
C LEU A 71 -13.91 -5.97 5.65
N GLN A 72 -14.18 -7.27 5.55
CA GLN A 72 -15.47 -7.79 5.07
C GLN A 72 -16.63 -7.34 5.96
N LEU A 73 -16.46 -7.30 7.28
CA LEU A 73 -17.47 -6.80 8.21
C LEU A 73 -17.77 -5.30 8.01
N ARG A 74 -16.76 -4.52 7.62
CA ARG A 74 -16.89 -3.06 7.43
C ARG A 74 -17.45 -2.65 6.07
N THR A 75 -17.48 -3.58 5.14
CA THR A 75 -17.97 -3.36 3.77
C THR A 75 -19.02 -4.40 3.39
N PRO A 76 -20.17 -4.41 4.08
CA PRO A 76 -21.25 -5.33 3.77
C PRO A 76 -21.76 -5.07 2.34
N GLY A 77 -21.81 -6.12 1.53
CA GLY A 77 -22.22 -6.04 0.12
C GLY A 77 -21.07 -5.81 -0.87
N ALA A 78 -19.88 -5.46 -0.42
CA ALA A 78 -18.69 -5.44 -1.28
C ALA A 78 -18.17 -6.86 -1.54
N LYS A 79 -17.44 -6.99 -2.64
CA LYS A 79 -16.68 -8.22 -2.93
C LYS A 79 -15.68 -8.52 -1.79
N ARG A 80 -15.48 -9.79 -1.52
CA ARG A 80 -14.53 -10.24 -0.51
C ARG A 80 -13.12 -9.70 -0.81
N PRO A 81 -12.46 -9.02 0.16
CA PRO A 81 -11.12 -8.50 -0.05
C PRO A 81 -10.12 -9.62 -0.36
N LYS A 82 -9.20 -9.39 -1.29
CA LYS A 82 -8.09 -10.30 -1.54
C LYS A 82 -6.82 -9.75 -0.94
N ILE A 83 -6.26 -10.48 0.02
CA ILE A 83 -5.04 -10.11 0.70
C ILE A 83 -3.89 -10.99 0.24
N ALA A 84 -2.94 -10.42 -0.47
CA ALA A 84 -1.72 -11.08 -0.88
C ALA A 84 -0.68 -11.03 0.26
N ALA A 85 -0.46 -12.16 0.91
CA ALA A 85 0.46 -12.29 2.04
C ALA A 85 1.52 -13.37 1.75
N ARG A 86 2.45 -13.08 0.84
CA ARG A 86 3.50 -14.02 0.45
C ARG A 86 4.43 -14.37 1.62
N PRO A 87 5.02 -15.58 1.65
CA PRO A 87 5.95 -15.99 2.71
C PRO A 87 7.14 -15.05 2.86
N GLU A 88 7.68 -14.55 1.75
CA GLU A 88 8.84 -13.65 1.68
C GLU A 88 8.51 -12.18 1.97
N ARG A 89 7.27 -11.84 2.32
CA ARG A 89 6.80 -10.46 2.49
C ARG A 89 7.60 -9.61 3.49
N LYS A 90 8.32 -10.25 4.41
CA LYS A 90 9.20 -9.53 5.34
C LYS A 90 10.19 -8.62 4.62
N HIS A 91 10.73 -9.10 3.50
CA HIS A 91 11.75 -8.41 2.71
C HIS A 91 11.27 -7.98 1.33
N ALA A 92 9.96 -8.05 1.06
CA ALA A 92 9.38 -7.83 -0.27
C ALA A 92 9.75 -6.46 -0.86
N ALA A 93 9.73 -5.40 -0.05
CA ALA A 93 10.10 -4.06 -0.51
C ALA A 93 11.57 -3.98 -0.95
N TRP A 94 12.48 -4.58 -0.17
CA TRP A 94 13.90 -4.63 -0.53
C TRP A 94 14.15 -5.46 -1.79
N VAL A 95 13.53 -6.63 -1.88
CA VAL A 95 13.61 -7.50 -3.07
C VAL A 95 13.09 -6.76 -4.31
N GLY A 96 11.93 -6.12 -4.21
CA GLY A 96 11.35 -5.35 -5.30
C GLY A 96 12.24 -4.18 -5.73
N ALA A 97 12.78 -3.42 -4.78
CA ALA A 97 13.71 -2.33 -5.06
C ALA A 97 15.00 -2.83 -5.73
N SER A 98 15.54 -3.97 -5.28
CA SER A 98 16.71 -4.61 -5.87
C SER A 98 16.45 -5.04 -7.32
N MET A 99 15.28 -5.64 -7.59
CA MET A 99 14.88 -6.02 -8.94
C MET A 99 14.76 -4.78 -9.85
N LEU A 100 14.08 -3.74 -9.41
CA LEU A 100 13.94 -2.49 -10.16
C LEU A 100 15.30 -1.85 -10.41
N GLY A 101 16.16 -1.77 -9.38
CA GLY A 101 17.50 -1.18 -9.49
C GLY A 101 18.44 -1.94 -10.44
N SER A 102 18.16 -3.22 -10.73
CA SER A 102 18.93 -4.03 -11.68
C SER A 102 18.49 -3.85 -13.15
N LEU A 103 17.34 -3.19 -13.38
CA LEU A 103 16.88 -2.93 -14.74
C LEU A 103 17.68 -1.81 -15.41
N SER A 104 18.09 -2.03 -16.64
CA SER A 104 18.85 -1.04 -17.41
C SER A 104 18.13 0.30 -17.58
N VAL A 105 16.80 0.28 -17.62
CA VAL A 105 15.98 1.50 -17.73
C VAL A 105 16.08 2.37 -16.46
N MET A 106 16.34 1.78 -15.30
CA MET A 106 16.48 2.52 -14.04
C MET A 106 17.72 3.42 -14.01
N SER A 107 18.77 3.09 -14.77
CA SER A 107 19.98 3.92 -14.86
C SER A 107 19.67 5.32 -15.42
N GLN A 108 18.65 5.45 -16.26
CA GLN A 108 18.21 6.74 -16.80
C GLN A 108 17.44 7.60 -15.78
N MET A 109 16.89 6.96 -14.75
CA MET A 109 16.12 7.64 -13.70
C MET A 109 17.01 8.10 -12.53
N TRP A 110 18.23 7.62 -12.45
CA TRP A 110 19.15 8.02 -11.40
C TRP A 110 19.62 9.46 -11.60
N VAL A 111 19.74 10.18 -10.49
CA VAL A 111 20.36 11.49 -10.49
C VAL A 111 21.87 11.30 -10.45
N SER A 112 22.59 11.71 -11.50
CA SER A 112 24.04 11.69 -11.52
C SER A 112 24.61 12.82 -10.67
N LYS A 113 25.88 12.72 -10.29
CA LYS A 113 26.56 13.78 -9.56
C LYS A 113 26.59 15.07 -10.37
N GLU A 114 26.89 14.97 -11.67
CA GLU A 114 26.96 16.10 -12.58
C GLU A 114 25.60 16.82 -12.68
N GLU A 115 24.52 16.08 -12.83
CA GLU A 115 23.16 16.65 -12.87
C GLU A 115 22.78 17.33 -11.55
N TYR A 116 23.23 16.75 -10.41
CA TYR A 116 22.99 17.37 -9.12
C TYR A 116 23.81 18.64 -8.92
N ASP A 117 25.09 18.65 -9.34
CA ASP A 117 25.97 19.81 -9.24
C ASP A 117 25.49 20.98 -10.13
N GLU A 118 24.87 20.67 -11.29
CA GLU A 118 24.31 21.69 -12.20
C GLU A 118 22.95 22.22 -11.75
N THR A 119 22.05 21.35 -11.30
CA THR A 119 20.63 21.69 -11.04
C THR A 119 20.34 21.91 -9.56
N GLY A 120 21.18 21.36 -8.68
CA GLY A 120 20.97 21.35 -7.24
C GLY A 120 19.82 20.42 -6.80
N PRO A 121 19.32 20.58 -5.55
CA PRO A 121 18.30 19.69 -4.98
C PRO A 121 16.97 19.65 -5.77
N LEU A 122 16.69 20.64 -6.58
CA LEU A 122 15.46 20.70 -7.40
C LEU A 122 15.40 19.61 -8.48
N ILE A 123 16.51 18.93 -8.79
CA ILE A 123 16.55 17.80 -9.72
C ILE A 123 15.60 16.67 -9.29
N VAL A 124 15.35 16.51 -7.98
CA VAL A 124 14.43 15.52 -7.42
C VAL A 124 13.02 15.67 -8.00
N ASN A 125 12.53 16.91 -8.15
CA ASN A 125 11.21 17.19 -8.69
C ASN A 125 11.07 16.86 -10.18
N ARG A 126 12.18 16.70 -10.88
CA ARG A 126 12.22 16.36 -12.31
C ARG A 126 12.38 14.87 -12.57
N LYS A 127 13.11 14.16 -11.69
CA LYS A 127 13.47 12.75 -11.90
C LYS A 127 12.79 11.77 -10.94
N CYS A 128 12.39 12.23 -9.76
CA CYS A 128 11.72 11.38 -8.76
C CYS A 128 10.24 11.76 -8.71
N PHE A 129 9.37 10.90 -9.20
CA PHE A 129 7.91 11.07 -9.25
C PHE A 129 7.19 9.83 -8.71
#